data_45868b2d4173d5d9af1064a41397dd5d
#
_entry.id   45868b2d4173d5d9af1064a41397dd5d
#
_cell.length_a   1.000
_cell.length_b   1.000
_cell.length_c   1.000
_cell.angle_alpha   90.00
_cell.angle_beta   90.00
_cell.angle_gamma   90.00
#
_symmetry.space_group_name_H-M   'P 1'
#
loop_
_entity.id
_entity.type
_entity.pdbx_description
1 polymer ?
#
loop_
_entity_poly.entity_id
_entity_poly.type
_entity_poly.pdbx_seq_one_letter_code
_entity_poly.pdbx_strand_id
1 'polypeptide(L)'
;MNSIVYVGMDVHKEQYTLCCYSYETDKVEYKQTIPSDYKLVLKYMEQVRSRYDGEVTFVCGYEAGCLGYSLYHQLKEHAVDCKILAPSTMAVTNTHHIKTDKRDAANIARCLAFHTYSEVYVPDNDDNDVKEYIRMRDDQKLYLKKVKQQILAFVLRQGKRFEGGKTYWTIAHLKWLKKLELSALQRETLDEYLLTYEYLTEKINRFDERIEELASAERYEEKVKHMSCLLGVKTHTALSMI
;
A
#
# COMPACT_ATOMS: atom_id res chain seq x y z
N MET A 1 -9.49 40.09 -0.84
CA MET A 1 -9.73 39.01 0.14
C MET A 1 -8.96 37.79 -0.32
N ASN A 2 -8.37 37.05 0.58
CA ASN A 2 -7.72 35.76 0.22
C ASN A 2 -8.78 34.64 0.35
N SER A 3 -9.14 34.02 -0.79
CA SER A 3 -10.17 32.98 -0.83
C SER A 3 -9.50 31.60 -0.69
N ILE A 4 -10.02 30.75 0.19
CA ILE A 4 -9.57 29.36 0.30
C ILE A 4 -10.49 28.47 -0.52
N VAL A 5 -9.90 27.72 -1.46
CA VAL A 5 -10.61 26.79 -2.33
C VAL A 5 -10.13 25.37 -2.07
N TYR A 6 -11.07 24.51 -1.71
CA TYR A 6 -10.82 23.10 -1.40
C TYR A 6 -11.05 22.26 -2.65
N VAL A 7 -9.99 21.56 -3.11
CA VAL A 7 -10.04 20.72 -4.31
C VAL A 7 -10.09 19.26 -3.91
N GLY A 8 -11.26 18.65 -4.06
CA GLY A 8 -11.41 17.21 -3.88
C GLY A 8 -11.08 16.46 -5.17
N MET A 9 -10.30 15.41 -5.03
CA MET A 9 -9.83 14.59 -6.14
C MET A 9 -10.18 13.13 -5.89
N ASP A 10 -10.98 12.53 -6.77
CA ASP A 10 -11.15 11.09 -6.85
C ASP A 10 -10.15 10.54 -7.85
N VAL A 11 -9.18 9.76 -7.35
CA VAL A 11 -7.93 9.44 -8.05
C VAL A 11 -7.96 7.98 -8.47
N HIS A 12 -7.93 7.74 -9.79
CA HIS A 12 -7.87 6.42 -10.40
C HIS A 12 -6.64 6.27 -11.30
N LYS A 13 -6.32 5.03 -11.66
CA LYS A 13 -5.13 4.71 -12.48
C LYS A 13 -5.06 5.50 -13.78
N GLU A 14 -6.18 5.69 -14.45
CA GLU A 14 -6.24 6.27 -15.80
C GLU A 14 -6.78 7.70 -15.84
N GLN A 15 -7.52 8.11 -14.80
CA GLN A 15 -8.17 9.42 -14.76
C GLN A 15 -8.36 9.92 -13.33
N TYR A 16 -8.41 11.24 -13.18
CA TYR A 16 -8.76 11.93 -11.95
C TYR A 16 -10.04 12.71 -12.15
N THR A 17 -10.98 12.61 -11.21
CA THR A 17 -12.16 13.45 -11.17
C THR A 17 -11.98 14.51 -10.10
N LEU A 18 -12.06 15.78 -10.51
CA LEU A 18 -11.78 16.94 -9.69
C LEU A 18 -13.05 17.77 -9.49
N CYS A 19 -13.15 18.41 -8.34
CA CYS A 19 -14.12 19.49 -8.10
C CYS A 19 -13.60 20.43 -7.02
N CYS A 20 -14.17 21.62 -6.95
CA CYS A 20 -13.87 22.62 -5.94
C CYS A 20 -15.05 22.84 -5.01
N TYR A 21 -14.74 23.16 -3.76
CA TYR A 21 -15.67 23.72 -2.79
C TYR A 21 -15.09 25.00 -2.20
N SER A 22 -15.92 26.02 -2.04
CA SER A 22 -15.57 27.27 -1.37
C SER A 22 -16.63 27.62 -0.35
N TYR A 23 -16.24 28.15 0.81
CA TYR A 23 -17.18 28.67 1.80
C TYR A 23 -17.97 29.92 1.30
N GLU A 24 -17.39 30.69 0.38
CA GLU A 24 -18.02 31.90 -0.15
C GLU A 24 -19.28 31.57 -0.93
N THR A 25 -19.26 30.48 -1.70
CA THR A 25 -20.40 30.07 -2.53
C THR A 25 -21.26 29.00 -1.87
N ASP A 26 -20.71 28.29 -0.88
CA ASP A 26 -21.27 27.06 -0.27
C ASP A 26 -21.69 26.01 -1.31
N LYS A 27 -20.93 25.90 -2.40
CA LYS A 27 -21.24 25.02 -3.51
C LYS A 27 -20.03 24.21 -3.95
N VAL A 28 -20.32 23.03 -4.51
CA VAL A 28 -19.34 22.22 -5.23
C VAL A 28 -19.43 22.58 -6.70
N GLU A 29 -18.35 23.14 -7.23
CA GLU A 29 -18.28 23.70 -8.57
C GLU A 29 -17.09 23.13 -9.37
N TYR A 30 -16.96 23.50 -10.62
CA TYR A 30 -15.85 23.19 -11.53
C TYR A 30 -15.52 21.70 -11.64
N LYS A 31 -16.54 20.83 -11.67
CA LYS A 31 -16.38 19.38 -11.82
C LYS A 31 -15.76 19.05 -13.18
N GLN A 32 -14.62 18.37 -13.16
CA GLN A 32 -13.90 17.98 -14.36
C GLN A 32 -13.26 16.60 -14.16
N THR A 33 -13.25 15.77 -15.21
CA THR A 33 -12.45 14.54 -15.28
C THR A 33 -11.30 14.77 -16.25
N ILE A 34 -10.10 14.44 -15.82
CA ILE A 34 -8.84 14.60 -16.55
C ILE A 34 -8.06 13.28 -16.57
N PRO A 35 -7.16 13.06 -17.54
CA PRO A 35 -6.18 11.98 -17.48
C PRO A 35 -5.35 12.05 -16.20
N SER A 36 -4.80 10.91 -15.77
CA SER A 36 -3.98 10.77 -14.55
C SER A 36 -2.60 11.41 -14.69
N ASP A 37 -2.57 12.74 -14.70
CA ASP A 37 -1.34 13.57 -14.79
C ASP A 37 -1.44 14.75 -13.83
N TYR A 38 -0.47 14.88 -12.91
CA TYR A 38 -0.41 15.99 -11.96
C TYR A 38 -0.34 17.37 -12.62
N LYS A 39 0.27 17.47 -13.83
CA LYS A 39 0.34 18.73 -14.58
C LYS A 39 -1.04 19.24 -14.98
N LEU A 40 -1.95 18.30 -15.27
CA LEU A 40 -3.34 18.65 -15.56
C LEU A 40 -4.10 19.08 -14.30
N VAL A 41 -3.74 18.57 -13.13
CA VAL A 41 -4.26 19.06 -11.84
C VAL A 41 -3.81 20.50 -11.61
N LEU A 42 -2.53 20.82 -11.83
CA LEU A 42 -2.02 22.20 -11.73
C LEU A 42 -2.72 23.13 -12.73
N LYS A 43 -2.89 22.69 -13.98
CA LYS A 43 -3.63 23.45 -14.99
C LYS A 43 -5.09 23.70 -14.60
N TYR A 44 -5.74 22.70 -14.01
CA TYR A 44 -7.10 22.85 -13.48
C TYR A 44 -7.15 23.90 -12.38
N MET A 45 -6.19 23.89 -11.43
CA MET A 45 -6.13 24.90 -10.37
C MET A 45 -5.93 26.32 -10.93
N GLU A 46 -5.09 26.48 -11.95
CA GLU A 46 -4.92 27.79 -12.62
C GLU A 46 -6.22 28.24 -13.32
N GLN A 47 -6.96 27.36 -13.96
CA GLN A 47 -8.26 27.66 -14.55
C GLN A 47 -9.30 28.07 -13.49
N VAL A 48 -9.27 27.44 -12.33
CA VAL A 48 -10.12 27.83 -11.20
C VAL A 48 -9.69 29.19 -10.66
N ARG A 49 -8.38 29.40 -10.45
CA ARG A 49 -7.81 30.69 -9.97
C ARG A 49 -8.26 31.89 -10.83
N SER A 50 -8.26 31.72 -12.16
CA SER A 50 -8.63 32.79 -13.08
C SER A 50 -10.09 33.27 -12.96
N ARG A 51 -10.91 32.63 -12.14
CA ARG A 51 -12.31 32.98 -11.89
C ARG A 51 -12.54 33.76 -10.60
N TYR A 52 -11.47 34.01 -9.85
CA TYR A 52 -11.50 34.78 -8.62
C TYR A 52 -10.76 36.10 -8.82
N ASP A 53 -11.34 37.21 -8.33
CA ASP A 53 -10.77 38.55 -8.45
C ASP A 53 -9.65 38.84 -7.44
N GLY A 54 -9.32 37.88 -6.57
CA GLY A 54 -8.35 38.01 -5.49
C GLY A 54 -7.31 36.90 -5.45
N GLU A 55 -6.52 36.93 -4.40
CA GLU A 55 -5.58 35.87 -4.13
C GLU A 55 -6.32 34.59 -3.70
N VAL A 56 -5.94 33.44 -4.27
CA VAL A 56 -6.56 32.14 -3.99
C VAL A 56 -5.52 31.19 -3.43
N THR A 57 -5.81 30.62 -2.27
CA THR A 57 -5.06 29.54 -1.67
C THR A 57 -5.81 28.22 -1.92
N PHE A 58 -5.12 27.23 -2.50
CA PHE A 58 -5.69 25.90 -2.71
C PHE A 58 -5.27 24.94 -1.61
N VAL A 59 -6.25 24.19 -1.11
CA VAL A 59 -6.04 22.97 -0.30
C VAL A 59 -6.64 21.84 -1.08
N CYS A 60 -5.81 20.90 -1.53
CA CYS A 60 -6.31 19.75 -2.27
C CYS A 60 -6.15 18.45 -1.47
N GLY A 61 -6.89 17.43 -1.88
CA GLY A 61 -6.73 16.10 -1.26
C GLY A 61 -7.46 15.02 -2.00
N TYR A 62 -7.06 13.79 -1.68
CA TYR A 62 -7.65 12.57 -2.20
C TYR A 62 -7.65 11.46 -1.15
N GLU A 63 -8.48 10.45 -1.39
CA GLU A 63 -8.62 9.30 -0.50
C GLU A 63 -7.41 8.37 -0.62
N ALA A 64 -6.87 7.88 0.51
CA ALA A 64 -5.82 6.88 0.53
C ALA A 64 -6.27 5.62 -0.22
N GLY A 65 -5.46 5.17 -1.17
CA GLY A 65 -5.77 4.05 -2.03
C GLY A 65 -4.52 3.35 -2.59
N CYS A 66 -4.74 2.46 -3.55
CA CYS A 66 -3.68 1.63 -4.15
C CYS A 66 -2.68 2.39 -5.03
N LEU A 67 -2.92 3.67 -5.34
CA LEU A 67 -2.02 4.47 -6.17
C LEU A 67 -0.83 5.07 -5.41
N GLY A 68 -0.78 4.84 -4.09
CA GLY A 68 0.32 5.31 -3.24
C GLY A 68 0.42 6.83 -3.15
N TYR A 69 1.64 7.34 -3.04
CA TYR A 69 1.91 8.74 -2.68
C TYR A 69 2.52 9.58 -3.79
N SER A 70 2.69 9.05 -5.01
CA SER A 70 3.39 9.74 -6.10
C SER A 70 2.74 11.09 -6.47
N LEU A 71 1.41 11.12 -6.59
CA LEU A 71 0.67 12.35 -6.85
C LEU A 71 0.85 13.39 -5.73
N TYR A 72 0.82 12.94 -4.48
CA TYR A 72 1.06 13.81 -3.32
C TYR A 72 2.45 14.45 -3.39
N HIS A 73 3.51 13.68 -3.62
CA HIS A 73 4.88 14.20 -3.72
C HIS A 73 5.01 15.18 -4.87
N GLN A 74 4.49 14.84 -6.07
CA GLN A 74 4.49 15.73 -7.23
C GLN A 74 3.79 17.08 -6.97
N LEU A 75 2.65 17.06 -6.30
CA LEU A 75 1.93 18.30 -5.96
C LEU A 75 2.68 19.10 -4.89
N LYS A 76 3.27 18.47 -3.89
CA LYS A 76 4.10 19.12 -2.87
C LYS A 76 5.35 19.77 -3.45
N GLU A 77 6.02 19.15 -4.43
CA GLU A 77 7.15 19.76 -5.18
C GLU A 77 6.77 21.07 -5.87
N HIS A 78 5.49 21.24 -6.21
CA HIS A 78 4.94 22.48 -6.80
C HIS A 78 4.27 23.40 -5.77
N ALA A 79 4.61 23.22 -4.47
CA ALA A 79 4.09 24.03 -3.36
C ALA A 79 2.56 23.99 -3.22
N VAL A 80 1.91 22.95 -3.69
CA VAL A 80 0.48 22.73 -3.48
C VAL A 80 0.24 22.06 -2.13
N ASP A 81 -0.65 22.62 -1.30
CA ASP A 81 -1.06 21.96 -0.05
C ASP A 81 -1.96 20.77 -0.35
N CYS A 82 -1.38 19.57 -0.37
CA CYS A 82 -2.07 18.33 -0.66
C CYS A 82 -2.18 17.47 0.61
N LYS A 83 -3.37 16.90 0.82
CA LYS A 83 -3.70 16.01 1.95
C LYS A 83 -4.15 14.64 1.44
N ILE A 84 -3.80 13.59 2.17
CA ILE A 84 -4.34 12.25 1.92
C ILE A 84 -5.29 11.90 3.06
N LEU A 85 -6.54 11.59 2.71
CA LEU A 85 -7.63 11.36 3.64
C LEU A 85 -7.76 9.86 3.93
N ALA A 86 -7.88 9.49 5.20
CA ALA A 86 -8.14 8.12 5.60
C ALA A 86 -9.63 7.77 5.33
N PRO A 87 -9.93 6.80 4.45
CA PRO A 87 -11.30 6.48 4.01
C PRO A 87 -12.26 6.18 5.16
N SER A 88 -11.79 5.44 6.16
CA SER A 88 -12.60 5.02 7.31
C SER A 88 -13.02 6.15 8.25
N THR A 89 -12.40 7.32 8.14
CA THR A 89 -12.65 8.47 9.03
C THR A 89 -13.40 9.59 8.34
N MET A 90 -13.60 9.49 7.03
CA MET A 90 -14.34 10.49 6.27
C MET A 90 -15.83 10.46 6.63
N ALA A 91 -16.42 11.66 6.76
CA ALA A 91 -17.84 11.76 6.97
C ALA A 91 -18.61 11.18 5.77
N VAL A 92 -19.42 10.16 6.03
CA VAL A 92 -20.29 9.55 5.01
C VAL A 92 -21.59 10.34 4.98
N THR A 93 -21.92 10.94 3.85
CA THR A 93 -23.27 11.47 3.62
C THR A 93 -24.22 10.27 3.50
N ASN A 94 -25.08 10.08 4.52
CA ASN A 94 -26.11 9.02 4.58
C ASN A 94 -27.18 9.19 3.49
N THR A 95 -26.80 8.99 2.25
CA THR A 95 -27.76 8.92 1.16
C THR A 95 -27.56 7.58 0.45
N HIS A 96 -28.64 6.78 0.38
CA HIS A 96 -28.73 5.52 -0.38
C HIS A 96 -28.56 5.74 -1.91
N HIS A 97 -27.58 6.53 -2.32
CA HIS A 97 -27.34 6.88 -3.71
C HIS A 97 -26.19 6.08 -4.28
N ILE A 98 -26.31 5.75 -5.57
CA ILE A 98 -25.27 5.08 -6.35
C ILE A 98 -23.95 5.85 -6.23
N LYS A 99 -22.87 5.16 -5.84
CA LYS A 99 -21.51 5.71 -5.77
C LYS A 99 -21.07 6.14 -7.19
N THR A 100 -20.52 7.34 -7.33
CA THR A 100 -19.97 7.86 -8.57
C THR A 100 -18.76 8.73 -8.28
N ASP A 101 -17.73 8.68 -9.12
CA ASP A 101 -16.47 9.43 -8.99
C ASP A 101 -16.69 10.93 -8.73
N LYS A 102 -17.71 11.53 -9.38
CA LYS A 102 -18.07 12.94 -9.19
C LYS A 102 -18.62 13.24 -7.79
N ARG A 103 -19.25 12.28 -7.14
CA ARG A 103 -19.75 12.43 -5.76
C ARG A 103 -18.63 12.19 -4.78
N ASP A 104 -17.74 11.27 -5.09
CA ASP A 104 -16.58 10.95 -4.25
C ASP A 104 -15.63 12.16 -4.21
N ALA A 105 -15.30 12.78 -5.35
CA ALA A 105 -14.54 14.02 -5.38
C ALA A 105 -15.24 15.17 -4.60
N ALA A 106 -16.56 15.30 -4.74
CA ALA A 106 -17.33 16.33 -4.01
C ALA A 106 -17.33 16.10 -2.51
N ASN A 107 -17.42 14.85 -2.07
CA ASN A 107 -17.32 14.48 -0.65
C ASN A 107 -15.93 14.79 -0.09
N ILE A 108 -14.88 14.46 -0.84
CA ILE A 108 -13.49 14.77 -0.45
C ILE A 108 -13.32 16.30 -0.29
N ALA A 109 -13.80 17.12 -1.25
CA ALA A 109 -13.71 18.57 -1.15
C ALA A 109 -14.41 19.13 0.11
N ARG A 110 -15.57 18.57 0.48
CA ARG A 110 -16.27 18.94 1.71
C ARG A 110 -15.54 18.45 2.95
N CYS A 111 -15.05 17.20 2.96
CA CYS A 111 -14.26 16.70 4.08
C CYS A 111 -13.04 17.58 4.37
N LEU A 112 -12.33 18.05 3.32
CA LEU A 112 -11.24 19.00 3.44
C LEU A 112 -11.70 20.30 4.09
N ALA A 113 -12.78 20.91 3.56
CA ALA A 113 -13.31 22.17 4.04
C ALA A 113 -13.75 22.10 5.51
N PHE A 114 -14.46 21.06 5.90
CA PHE A 114 -15.03 20.91 7.24
C PHE A 114 -14.15 20.14 8.21
N HIS A 115 -12.93 19.75 7.81
CA HIS A 115 -12.00 18.94 8.61
C HIS A 115 -12.62 17.67 9.19
N THR A 116 -13.47 17.00 8.40
CA THR A 116 -14.17 15.76 8.81
C THR A 116 -13.47 14.52 8.29
N TYR A 117 -12.18 14.44 8.52
CA TYR A 117 -11.30 13.32 8.13
C TYR A 117 -10.09 13.26 9.05
N SER A 118 -9.41 12.11 9.06
CA SER A 118 -8.05 11.99 9.58
C SER A 118 -7.05 12.00 8.43
N GLU A 119 -5.98 12.77 8.56
CA GLU A 119 -4.91 12.81 7.56
C GLU A 119 -4.05 11.54 7.70
N VAL A 120 -3.73 10.93 6.57
CA VAL A 120 -2.80 9.80 6.51
C VAL A 120 -1.38 10.33 6.56
N TYR A 121 -0.57 9.76 7.44
CA TYR A 121 0.86 10.02 7.42
C TYR A 121 1.48 9.54 6.10
N VAL A 122 2.13 10.45 5.39
CA VAL A 122 2.83 10.13 4.16
C VAL A 122 4.31 10.00 4.48
N PRO A 123 4.89 8.81 4.28
CA PRO A 123 6.32 8.61 4.46
C PRO A 123 7.10 9.43 3.42
N ASP A 124 8.31 9.80 3.74
CA ASP A 124 9.21 10.33 2.72
C ASP A 124 9.64 9.23 1.72
N ASN A 125 10.40 9.60 0.68
CA ASN A 125 10.78 8.67 -0.37
C ASN A 125 11.61 7.49 0.17
N ASP A 126 12.54 7.74 1.09
CA ASP A 126 13.41 6.68 1.64
C ASP A 126 12.60 5.68 2.48
N ASP A 127 11.69 6.17 3.33
CA ASP A 127 10.80 5.33 4.12
C ASP A 127 9.84 4.54 3.24
N ASN A 128 9.35 5.16 2.14
CA ASN A 128 8.50 4.48 1.18
C ASN A 128 9.24 3.35 0.45
N ASP A 129 10.49 3.56 0.05
CA ASP A 129 11.31 2.53 -0.60
C ASP A 129 11.55 1.33 0.34
N VAL A 130 11.81 1.59 1.62
CA VAL A 130 11.92 0.52 2.63
C VAL A 130 10.60 -0.23 2.79
N LYS A 131 9.47 0.46 2.82
CA LYS A 131 8.13 -0.17 2.87
C LYS A 131 7.86 -1.05 1.65
N GLU A 132 8.20 -0.59 0.44
CA GLU A 132 8.06 -1.41 -0.77
C GLU A 132 8.96 -2.66 -0.74
N TYR A 133 10.19 -2.53 -0.21
CA TYR A 133 11.08 -3.68 -0.04
C TYR A 133 10.51 -4.72 0.93
N ILE A 134 9.92 -4.27 2.05
CA ILE A 134 9.25 -5.15 3.01
C ILE A 134 8.03 -5.83 2.37
N ARG A 135 7.20 -5.10 1.62
CA ARG A 135 6.06 -5.66 0.89
C ARG A 135 6.49 -6.76 -0.09
N MET A 136 7.51 -6.48 -0.89
CA MET A 136 8.07 -7.48 -1.81
C MET A 136 8.51 -8.76 -1.08
N ARG A 137 9.19 -8.63 0.05
CA ARG A 137 9.58 -9.77 0.89
C ARG A 137 8.38 -10.55 1.42
N ASP A 138 7.35 -9.87 1.87
CA ASP A 138 6.13 -10.50 2.39
C ASP A 138 5.35 -11.23 1.29
N ASP A 139 5.33 -10.73 0.08
CA ASP A 139 4.79 -11.43 -1.10
C ASP A 139 5.53 -12.75 -1.34
N GLN A 140 6.87 -12.77 -1.25
CA GLN A 140 7.64 -14.01 -1.39
C GLN A 140 7.29 -15.02 -0.29
N LYS A 141 7.01 -14.56 0.92
CA LYS A 141 6.56 -15.41 2.02
C LYS A 141 5.19 -16.03 1.75
N LEU A 142 4.28 -15.29 1.10
CA LEU A 142 2.99 -15.84 0.65
C LEU A 142 3.19 -16.90 -0.44
N TYR A 143 4.09 -16.68 -1.40
CA TYR A 143 4.42 -17.69 -2.42
C TYR A 143 5.03 -18.95 -1.78
N LEU A 144 5.95 -18.79 -0.85
CA LEU A 144 6.52 -19.94 -0.12
C LEU A 144 5.44 -20.73 0.66
N LYS A 145 4.49 -20.02 1.31
CA LYS A 145 3.35 -20.65 1.98
C LYS A 145 2.53 -21.48 0.98
N LYS A 146 2.25 -20.95 -0.20
CA LYS A 146 1.51 -21.65 -1.25
C LYS A 146 2.24 -22.90 -1.75
N VAL A 147 3.55 -22.79 -2.02
CA VAL A 147 4.36 -23.93 -2.44
C VAL A 147 4.38 -25.03 -1.36
N LYS A 148 4.54 -24.67 -0.10
CA LYS A 148 4.43 -25.61 1.03
C LYS A 148 3.09 -26.34 1.03
N GLN A 149 1.99 -25.65 0.81
CA GLN A 149 0.65 -26.26 0.73
C GLN A 149 0.53 -27.20 -0.48
N GLN A 150 1.09 -26.82 -1.64
CA GLN A 150 1.08 -27.64 -2.86
C GLN A 150 1.86 -28.94 -2.67
N ILE A 151 3.04 -28.89 -2.04
CA ILE A 151 3.85 -30.09 -1.71
C ILE A 151 3.05 -31.02 -0.80
N LEU A 152 2.48 -30.53 0.29
CA LEU A 152 1.70 -31.36 1.22
C LEU A 152 0.49 -31.98 0.54
N ALA A 153 -0.24 -31.22 -0.26
CA ALA A 153 -1.40 -31.69 -1.01
C ALA A 153 -1.00 -32.72 -2.08
N PHE A 154 0.14 -32.52 -2.77
CA PHE A 154 0.68 -33.50 -3.72
C PHE A 154 0.98 -34.82 -3.03
N VAL A 155 1.75 -34.79 -1.96
CA VAL A 155 2.17 -35.98 -1.19
C VAL A 155 0.96 -36.74 -0.64
N LEU A 156 -0.05 -36.01 -0.14
CA LEU A 156 -1.29 -36.61 0.35
C LEU A 156 -2.05 -37.34 -0.77
N ARG A 157 -2.14 -36.75 -1.98
CA ARG A 157 -2.76 -37.42 -3.16
C ARG A 157 -2.02 -38.69 -3.57
N GLN A 158 -0.73 -38.85 -3.24
CA GLN A 158 0.04 -40.08 -3.46
C GLN A 158 -0.14 -41.09 -2.31
N GLY A 159 -1.06 -40.85 -1.37
CA GLY A 159 -1.32 -41.72 -0.23
C GLY A 159 -0.16 -41.76 0.80
N LYS A 160 0.78 -40.79 0.72
CA LYS A 160 1.96 -40.77 1.63
C LYS A 160 1.69 -39.82 2.80
N ARG A 161 2.15 -40.18 3.98
CA ARG A 161 2.05 -39.39 5.19
C ARG A 161 3.36 -39.37 5.94
N PHE A 162 3.73 -38.23 6.50
CA PHE A 162 4.93 -38.15 7.35
C PHE A 162 4.59 -38.57 8.79
N GLU A 163 5.21 -39.62 9.26
CA GLU A 163 5.02 -40.16 10.61
C GLU A 163 6.12 -39.74 11.59
N GLY A 164 7.15 -39.04 11.11
CA GLY A 164 8.33 -38.65 11.89
C GLY A 164 8.12 -37.46 12.86
N GLY A 165 6.85 -37.08 13.12
CA GLY A 165 6.49 -36.01 14.08
C GLY A 165 5.32 -35.14 13.62
N LYS A 166 4.89 -34.23 14.52
CA LYS A 166 3.77 -33.32 14.24
C LYS A 166 4.17 -32.06 13.45
N THR A 167 5.49 -31.78 13.36
CA THR A 167 6.01 -30.54 12.77
C THR A 167 6.57 -30.81 11.38
N TYR A 168 6.03 -30.13 10.39
CA TYR A 168 6.51 -30.14 9.00
C TYR A 168 7.66 -29.13 8.80
N TRP A 169 8.38 -29.26 7.68
CA TRP A 169 9.45 -28.35 7.23
C TRP A 169 10.70 -28.37 8.09
N THR A 170 10.84 -29.42 8.89
CA THR A 170 12.07 -29.75 9.61
C THR A 170 13.05 -30.49 8.69
N ILE A 171 14.32 -30.57 9.09
CA ILE A 171 15.33 -31.36 8.36
C ILE A 171 14.86 -32.80 8.15
N ALA A 172 14.22 -33.40 9.16
CA ALA A 172 13.69 -34.76 9.08
C ALA A 172 12.58 -34.89 8.03
N HIS A 173 11.62 -33.91 7.99
CA HIS A 173 10.55 -33.90 7.01
C HIS A 173 11.10 -33.69 5.58
N LEU A 174 12.05 -32.78 5.37
CA LEU A 174 12.67 -32.55 4.05
C LEU A 174 13.46 -33.80 3.57
N LYS A 175 14.20 -34.47 4.47
CA LYS A 175 14.88 -35.74 4.15
C LYS A 175 13.88 -36.83 3.77
N TRP A 176 12.73 -36.90 4.44
CA TRP A 176 11.68 -37.84 4.12
C TRP A 176 11.07 -37.56 2.74
N LEU A 177 10.74 -36.30 2.41
CA LEU A 177 10.23 -35.89 1.08
C LEU A 177 11.20 -36.34 -0.04
N LYS A 178 12.52 -36.16 0.16
CA LYS A 178 13.55 -36.53 -0.82
C LYS A 178 13.70 -38.07 -0.98
N LYS A 179 13.29 -38.87 0.03
CA LYS A 179 13.40 -40.32 0.02
C LYS A 179 12.09 -41.06 -0.30
N LEU A 180 11.00 -40.32 -0.59
CA LEU A 180 9.72 -40.93 -0.93
C LEU A 180 9.84 -41.84 -2.17
N GLU A 181 9.30 -43.05 -2.08
CA GLU A 181 9.14 -43.94 -3.24
C GLU A 181 7.97 -43.47 -4.08
N LEU A 182 8.26 -42.99 -5.28
CA LEU A 182 7.34 -42.42 -6.25
C LEU A 182 7.66 -42.93 -7.66
N SER A 183 6.70 -42.91 -8.56
CA SER A 183 6.97 -43.13 -9.98
C SER A 183 7.89 -42.05 -10.55
N ALA A 184 8.50 -42.27 -11.70
CA ALA A 184 9.43 -41.29 -12.30
C ALA A 184 8.82 -39.88 -12.46
N LEU A 185 7.62 -39.80 -13.01
CA LEU A 185 6.93 -38.51 -13.22
C LEU A 185 6.49 -37.86 -11.89
N GLN A 186 6.07 -38.68 -10.90
CA GLN A 186 5.73 -38.16 -9.57
C GLN A 186 6.97 -37.62 -8.85
N ARG A 187 8.14 -38.27 -9.01
CA ARG A 187 9.40 -37.82 -8.46
C ARG A 187 9.81 -36.48 -9.09
N GLU A 188 9.80 -36.41 -10.41
CA GLU A 188 10.07 -35.16 -11.15
C GLU A 188 9.15 -34.03 -10.68
N THR A 189 7.85 -34.29 -10.55
CA THR A 189 6.89 -33.29 -10.04
C THR A 189 7.23 -32.82 -8.63
N LEU A 190 7.58 -33.72 -7.71
CA LEU A 190 7.94 -33.36 -6.35
C LEU A 190 9.26 -32.58 -6.31
N ASP A 191 10.23 -32.99 -7.10
CA ASP A 191 11.55 -32.36 -7.14
C ASP A 191 11.45 -30.90 -7.66
N GLU A 192 10.62 -30.61 -8.66
CA GLU A 192 10.32 -29.24 -9.12
C GLU A 192 9.67 -28.37 -8.03
N TYR A 193 8.72 -28.93 -7.28
CA TYR A 193 8.17 -28.23 -6.11
C TYR A 193 9.22 -27.98 -5.02
N LEU A 194 10.12 -28.93 -4.76
CA LEU A 194 11.18 -28.80 -3.77
C LEU A 194 12.23 -27.76 -4.20
N LEU A 195 12.60 -27.73 -5.48
CA LEU A 195 13.47 -26.67 -6.02
C LEU A 195 12.87 -25.29 -5.83
N THR A 196 11.58 -25.13 -6.13
CA THR A 196 10.87 -23.87 -5.89
C THR A 196 10.83 -23.50 -4.41
N TYR A 197 10.61 -24.47 -3.53
CA TYR A 197 10.65 -24.26 -2.07
C TYR A 197 12.04 -23.81 -1.59
N GLU A 198 13.10 -24.48 -2.06
CA GLU A 198 14.49 -24.16 -1.69
C GLU A 198 14.87 -22.75 -2.18
N TYR A 199 14.55 -22.43 -3.45
CA TYR A 199 14.78 -21.11 -4.03
C TYR A 199 14.07 -19.98 -3.24
N LEU A 200 12.77 -20.14 -2.95
CA LEU A 200 12.02 -19.12 -2.20
C LEU A 200 12.53 -18.98 -0.75
N THR A 201 12.94 -20.08 -0.13
CA THR A 201 13.49 -20.05 1.23
C THR A 201 14.79 -19.26 1.27
N GLU A 202 15.73 -19.54 0.35
CA GLU A 202 16.98 -18.82 0.25
C GLU A 202 16.77 -17.32 -0.10
N LYS A 203 15.84 -17.05 -1.01
CA LYS A 203 15.49 -15.69 -1.41
C LYS A 203 14.96 -14.88 -0.23
N ILE A 204 14.06 -15.45 0.58
CA ILE A 204 13.52 -14.80 1.78
C ILE A 204 14.60 -14.54 2.81
N ASN A 205 15.52 -15.50 3.03
CA ASN A 205 16.63 -15.33 3.97
C ASN A 205 17.50 -14.12 3.58
N ARG A 206 17.83 -13.96 2.29
CA ARG A 206 18.59 -12.79 1.79
C ARG A 206 17.83 -11.48 2.01
N PHE A 207 16.50 -11.49 1.86
CA PHE A 207 15.70 -10.30 2.15
C PHE A 207 15.64 -10.00 3.64
N ASP A 208 15.55 -11.03 4.49
CA ASP A 208 15.56 -10.86 5.95
C ASP A 208 16.90 -10.27 6.40
N GLU A 209 18.05 -10.76 5.87
CA GLU A 209 19.38 -10.18 6.13
C GLU A 209 19.44 -8.71 5.73
N ARG A 210 18.92 -8.36 4.53
CA ARG A 210 18.89 -6.96 4.09
C ARG A 210 17.99 -6.07 4.93
N ILE A 211 16.87 -6.59 5.43
CA ILE A 211 15.99 -5.87 6.36
C ILE A 211 16.69 -5.61 7.70
N GLU A 212 17.49 -6.55 8.22
CA GLU A 212 18.30 -6.34 9.43
C GLU A 212 19.36 -5.23 9.20
N GLU A 213 20.01 -5.21 8.02
CA GLU A 213 20.94 -4.13 7.67
C GLU A 213 20.24 -2.76 7.62
N LEU A 214 19.08 -2.68 6.93
CA LEU A 214 18.29 -1.45 6.84
C LEU A 214 17.84 -0.96 8.22
N ALA A 215 17.39 -1.87 9.07
CA ALA A 215 16.97 -1.56 10.44
C ALA A 215 18.11 -1.07 11.34
N SER A 216 19.35 -1.45 11.02
CA SER A 216 20.56 -1.03 11.74
C SER A 216 21.12 0.32 11.25
N ALA A 217 20.54 0.91 10.20
CA ALA A 217 20.94 2.24 9.75
C ALA A 217 20.57 3.30 10.78
N GLU A 218 21.39 4.34 10.93
CA GLU A 218 21.23 5.44 11.91
C GLU A 218 19.81 6.00 11.94
N ARG A 219 19.17 6.10 10.78
CA ARG A 219 17.79 6.59 10.62
C ARG A 219 16.75 5.77 11.36
N TYR A 220 16.93 4.43 11.47
CA TYR A 220 15.93 3.50 11.97
C TYR A 220 16.31 2.81 13.27
N GLU A 221 17.60 2.72 13.60
CA GLU A 221 18.12 1.90 14.67
C GLU A 221 17.44 2.17 16.02
N GLU A 222 17.34 3.43 16.42
CA GLU A 222 16.72 3.81 17.70
C GLU A 222 15.22 3.47 17.74
N LYS A 223 14.49 3.77 16.66
CA LYS A 223 13.06 3.49 16.55
C LYS A 223 12.79 1.97 16.58
N VAL A 224 13.59 1.20 15.83
CA VAL A 224 13.49 -0.27 15.81
C VAL A 224 13.78 -0.85 17.18
N LYS A 225 14.80 -0.37 17.89
CA LYS A 225 15.10 -0.80 19.27
C LYS A 225 13.92 -0.55 20.21
N HIS A 226 13.33 0.64 20.16
CA HIS A 226 12.17 0.97 20.99
C HIS A 226 10.97 0.08 20.67
N MET A 227 10.64 -0.13 19.40
CA MET A 227 9.53 -0.99 19.02
C MET A 227 9.77 -2.46 19.39
N SER A 228 11.00 -2.93 19.30
CA SER A 228 11.37 -4.31 19.63
C SER A 228 11.32 -4.64 21.13
N CYS A 229 11.12 -3.65 22.00
CA CYS A 229 10.82 -3.88 23.42
C CYS A 229 9.41 -4.48 23.63
N LEU A 230 8.53 -4.40 22.64
CA LEU A 230 7.19 -4.97 22.71
C LEU A 230 7.24 -6.47 22.45
N LEU A 231 6.52 -7.25 23.26
CA LEU A 231 6.48 -8.71 23.12
C LEU A 231 5.96 -9.12 21.74
N GLY A 232 6.75 -9.91 21.02
CA GLY A 232 6.39 -10.42 19.69
C GLY A 232 6.76 -9.49 18.53
N VAL A 233 7.23 -8.28 18.78
CA VAL A 233 7.73 -7.35 17.75
C VAL A 233 9.21 -7.63 17.53
N LYS A 234 9.54 -8.12 16.33
CA LYS A 234 10.92 -8.30 15.87
C LYS A 234 11.28 -7.23 14.83
N THR A 235 12.53 -7.18 14.42
CA THR A 235 13.10 -6.19 13.49
C THR A 235 12.21 -5.95 12.27
N HIS A 236 11.81 -7.01 11.55
CA HIS A 236 10.91 -6.89 10.40
C HIS A 236 9.60 -6.17 10.75
N THR A 237 8.94 -6.59 11.84
CA THR A 237 7.67 -5.97 12.27
C THR A 237 7.89 -4.53 12.74
N ALA A 238 8.95 -4.28 13.51
CA ALA A 238 9.30 -2.94 13.96
C ALA A 238 9.53 -1.99 12.78
N LEU A 239 10.37 -2.40 11.82
CA LEU A 239 10.68 -1.57 10.65
C LEU A 239 9.46 -1.36 9.73
N SER A 240 8.53 -2.32 9.66
CA SER A 240 7.30 -2.17 8.88
C SER A 240 6.29 -1.19 9.48
N MET A 241 6.44 -0.84 10.77
CA MET A 241 5.57 0.10 11.49
C MET A 241 6.11 1.53 11.51
N ILE A 242 7.39 1.71 11.19
CA ILE A 242 8.07 3.00 11.12
C ILE A 242 7.83 3.66 9.77
#